data_fa2789a824571f71e3fa2e8a5b3ceb74
#
_entry.id   fa2789a824571f71e3fa2e8a5b3ceb74
#
_cell.length_a   1.000
_cell.length_b   1.000
_cell.length_c   1.000
_cell.angle_alpha   90.00
_cell.angle_beta   90.00
_cell.angle_gamma   90.00
#
_symmetry.space_group_name_H-M   'P 1'
#
loop_
_entity.id
_entity.type
_entity.pdbx_description
1 polymer ?
#
loop_
_entity_poly.entity_id
_entity_poly.type
_entity_poly.pdbx_seq_one_letter_code
_entity_poly.pdbx_strand_id
1 'polypeptide(L)'
;MPLMPARVKYRKMHRGNRAGLAYRGNTVAFGEYGLMSLERCWLDTKQIEAARVAIARNMKRHGKMWIRIFPQKSFTKKPLETRMGKGKGPLESWVAVIRPANVLFEVDGVTEIEARESLRLAATKLPIRTKFISRHRGSR
;
A
#
# COMPACT_ATOMS: atom_id res chain seq x y z
N MET A 1 8.67 -8.95 -6.43
CA MET A 1 7.75 -8.86 -5.29
C MET A 1 6.54 -9.75 -5.52
N PRO A 2 6.09 -10.54 -4.57
CA PRO A 2 4.86 -11.30 -4.73
C PRO A 2 3.67 -10.33 -4.84
N LEU A 3 2.83 -10.57 -5.84
CA LEU A 3 1.69 -9.70 -6.16
C LEU A 3 0.35 -10.24 -5.63
N MET A 4 0.38 -11.40 -4.99
CA MET A 4 -0.78 -12.08 -4.44
C MET A 4 -0.35 -13.07 -3.36
N PRO A 5 -1.25 -13.50 -2.47
CA PRO A 5 -0.93 -14.54 -1.50
C PRO A 5 -0.52 -15.84 -2.20
N ALA A 6 0.49 -16.51 -1.66
CA ALA A 6 0.97 -17.79 -2.19
C ALA A 6 -0.07 -18.89 -2.06
N ARG A 7 -0.87 -18.85 -0.99
CA ARG A 7 -1.93 -19.82 -0.72
C ARG A 7 -3.13 -19.14 -0.08
N VAL A 8 -4.32 -19.42 -0.60
CA VAL A 8 -5.59 -18.93 -0.04
C VAL A 8 -6.56 -20.10 0.10
N LYS A 9 -7.34 -20.08 1.16
CA LYS A 9 -8.38 -21.08 1.39
C LYS A 9 -9.56 -20.88 0.43
N TYR A 10 -9.95 -19.62 0.21
CA TYR A 10 -11.01 -19.24 -0.73
C TYR A 10 -10.51 -18.11 -1.62
N ARG A 11 -10.68 -18.25 -2.94
CA ARG A 11 -10.19 -17.24 -3.89
C ARG A 11 -11.06 -15.99 -3.92
N LYS A 12 -12.36 -16.12 -3.72
CA LYS A 12 -13.32 -15.02 -3.77
C LYS A 12 -13.71 -14.63 -2.34
N MET A 13 -13.71 -13.33 -2.06
CA MET A 13 -14.03 -12.77 -0.76
C MET A 13 -15.23 -11.83 -0.86
N HIS A 14 -15.93 -11.65 0.25
CA HIS A 14 -16.93 -10.59 0.37
C HIS A 14 -16.25 -9.23 0.25
N ARG A 15 -16.97 -8.27 -0.34
CA ARG A 15 -16.43 -6.93 -0.55
C ARG A 15 -16.05 -6.24 0.78
N GLY A 16 -16.89 -6.37 1.81
CA GLY A 16 -16.68 -5.70 3.08
C GLY A 16 -16.76 -4.17 2.96
N ASN A 17 -16.24 -3.48 3.95
CA ASN A 17 -16.15 -2.03 3.95
C ASN A 17 -14.75 -1.55 4.34
N ARG A 18 -14.51 -0.25 4.17
CA ARG A 18 -13.24 0.41 4.49
C ARG A 18 -13.40 1.45 5.59
N ALA A 19 -14.44 1.33 6.39
CA ALA A 19 -14.73 2.28 7.46
C ALA A 19 -13.67 2.25 8.57
N GLY A 20 -13.57 3.34 9.29
CA GLY A 20 -12.67 3.48 10.43
C GLY A 20 -11.25 3.89 10.09
N LEU A 21 -10.42 3.96 11.13
CA LEU A 21 -9.00 4.29 11.05
C LEU A 21 -8.16 3.02 11.25
N ALA A 22 -6.90 3.08 10.85
CA ALA A 22 -5.96 1.99 11.09
C ALA A 22 -5.53 1.98 12.57
N TYR A 23 -5.71 0.85 13.24
CA TYR A 23 -5.23 0.63 14.62
C TYR A 23 -3.85 -0.02 14.65
N ARG A 24 -3.52 -0.77 13.60
CA ARG A 24 -2.23 -1.46 13.45
C ARG A 24 -1.57 -1.00 12.15
N GLY A 25 -0.24 -1.01 12.15
CA GLY A 25 0.51 -0.51 11.00
C GLY A 25 0.32 0.99 10.78
N ASN A 26 0.11 1.75 11.85
CA ASN A 26 -0.09 3.21 11.84
C ASN A 26 1.12 3.99 12.37
N THR A 27 2.21 3.30 12.66
CA THR A 27 3.47 3.90 13.12
C THR A 27 4.65 3.36 12.33
N VAL A 28 5.71 4.16 12.23
CA VAL A 28 6.97 3.73 11.63
C VAL A 28 7.66 2.76 12.61
N ALA A 29 7.85 1.51 12.19
CA ALA A 29 8.37 0.44 13.03
C ALA A 29 9.76 -0.05 12.60
N PHE A 30 10.03 -0.12 11.31
CA PHE A 30 11.26 -0.70 10.75
C PHE A 30 12.30 0.35 10.37
N GLY A 31 11.87 1.45 9.76
CA GLY A 31 12.73 2.52 9.27
C GLY A 31 12.66 3.77 10.14
N GLU A 32 13.24 4.84 9.64
CA GLU A 32 13.19 6.16 10.29
C GLU A 32 12.09 7.05 9.71
N TYR A 33 11.76 6.87 8.44
CA TYR A 33 10.78 7.68 7.72
C TYR A 33 9.73 6.80 7.06
N GLY A 34 8.53 7.33 6.91
CA GLY A 34 7.45 6.58 6.31
C GLY A 34 6.47 7.47 5.54
N LEU A 35 5.66 6.81 4.72
CA LEU A 35 4.57 7.41 3.98
C LEU A 35 3.25 6.87 4.55
N MET A 36 2.43 7.76 5.10
CA MET A 36 1.16 7.41 5.73
C MET A 36 0.01 7.83 4.85
N SER A 37 -1.00 6.99 4.71
CA SER A 37 -2.22 7.35 3.99
C SER A 37 -3.10 8.28 4.82
N LEU A 38 -3.76 9.22 4.15
CA LEU A 38 -4.75 10.10 4.73
C LEU A 38 -6.17 9.72 4.33
N GLU A 39 -6.31 8.85 3.34
CA GLU A 39 -7.58 8.43 2.76
C GLU A 39 -7.69 6.91 2.75
N ARG A 40 -8.92 6.43 2.60
CA ARG A 40 -9.21 5.01 2.44
C ARG A 40 -9.20 4.63 0.97
N CYS A 41 -8.68 3.46 0.65
CA CYS A 41 -8.55 3.00 -0.72
C CYS A 41 -8.32 1.49 -0.79
N TRP A 42 -8.58 0.91 -1.94
CA TRP A 42 -8.06 -0.39 -2.35
C TRP A 42 -6.90 -0.16 -3.32
N LEU A 43 -5.68 -0.38 -2.85
CA LEU A 43 -4.49 -0.25 -3.69
C LEU A 43 -4.24 -1.54 -4.47
N ASP A 44 -4.17 -1.41 -5.78
CA ASP A 44 -3.83 -2.51 -6.66
C ASP A 44 -2.33 -2.83 -6.57
N THR A 45 -1.99 -4.06 -6.85
CA THR A 45 -0.59 -4.54 -6.91
C THR A 45 0.29 -3.70 -7.84
N LYS A 46 -0.27 -3.27 -8.97
CA LYS A 46 0.43 -2.41 -9.94
C LYS A 46 0.81 -1.04 -9.35
N GLN A 47 -0.09 -0.45 -8.57
CA GLN A 47 0.15 0.83 -7.90
C GLN A 47 1.22 0.71 -6.83
N ILE A 48 1.18 -0.37 -6.03
CA ILE A 48 2.18 -0.66 -5.01
C ILE A 48 3.55 -0.85 -5.65
N GLU A 49 3.63 -1.61 -6.73
CA GLU A 49 4.88 -1.85 -7.45
C GLU A 49 5.43 -0.58 -8.10
N ALA A 50 4.58 0.25 -8.68
CA ALA A 50 4.98 1.53 -9.26
C ALA A 50 5.58 2.47 -8.20
N ALA A 51 4.97 2.55 -7.04
CA ALA A 51 5.47 3.34 -5.92
C ALA A 51 6.82 2.80 -5.39
N ARG A 52 6.93 1.48 -5.24
CA ARG A 52 8.18 0.84 -4.84
C ARG A 52 9.32 1.17 -5.79
N VAL A 53 9.08 1.05 -7.08
CA VAL A 53 10.09 1.35 -8.11
C VAL A 53 10.50 2.82 -8.06
N ALA A 54 9.55 3.74 -7.86
CA ALA A 54 9.84 5.17 -7.74
C ALA A 54 10.77 5.47 -6.56
N ILE A 55 10.53 4.85 -5.40
CA ILE A 55 11.41 4.99 -4.23
C ILE A 55 12.79 4.42 -4.51
N ALA A 56 12.87 3.21 -5.03
CA ALA A 56 14.13 2.53 -5.29
C ALA A 56 15.01 3.31 -6.29
N ARG A 57 14.42 3.84 -7.34
CA ARG A 57 15.13 4.65 -8.34
C ARG A 57 15.68 5.94 -7.75
N ASN A 58 14.89 6.65 -6.96
CA ASN A 58 15.33 7.90 -6.36
C ASN A 58 16.43 7.69 -5.32
N MET A 59 16.36 6.61 -4.55
CA MET A 59 17.37 6.26 -3.55
C MET A 59 18.67 5.69 -4.17
N LYS A 60 18.70 5.40 -5.46
CA LYS A 60 19.88 4.87 -6.17
C LYS A 60 20.52 3.66 -5.49
N ARG A 61 19.70 2.77 -4.95
CA ARG A 61 20.11 1.57 -4.19
C ARG A 61 20.80 1.85 -2.85
N HIS A 62 20.78 3.10 -2.37
CA HIS A 62 21.21 3.43 -1.02
C HIS A 62 20.07 3.19 -0.03
N GLY A 63 20.41 2.86 1.20
CA GLY A 63 19.44 2.64 2.25
C GLY A 63 18.60 1.38 2.07
N LYS A 64 17.56 1.29 2.89
CA LYS A 64 16.60 0.18 2.90
C LYS A 64 15.18 0.71 2.77
N MET A 65 14.32 -0.11 2.18
CA MET A 65 12.89 0.18 2.05
C MET A 65 12.08 -1.03 2.50
N TRP A 66 10.98 -0.76 3.20
CA TRP A 66 10.00 -1.78 3.59
C TRP A 66 8.64 -1.41 3.02
N ILE A 67 7.97 -2.39 2.44
CA ILE A 67 6.58 -2.29 2.03
C ILE A 67 5.74 -2.81 3.20
N ARG A 68 4.95 -1.94 3.83
CA ARG A 68 4.17 -2.27 5.02
C ARG A 68 2.79 -2.83 4.71
N ILE A 69 2.40 -2.81 3.45
CA ILE A 69 1.10 -3.27 2.98
C ILE A 69 1.26 -4.46 2.04
N PHE A 70 0.24 -5.31 2.00
CA PHE A 70 0.22 -6.47 1.12
C PHE A 70 -1.16 -6.64 0.50
N PRO A 71 -1.27 -6.96 -0.80
CA PRO A 71 -2.54 -7.16 -1.47
C PRO A 71 -3.14 -8.53 -1.11
N GLN A 72 -3.87 -8.58 -0.01
CA GLN A 72 -4.48 -9.81 0.52
C GLN A 72 -5.91 -10.05 0.03
N LYS A 73 -6.60 -8.99 -0.35
CA LYS A 73 -8.01 -9.06 -0.72
C LYS A 73 -8.17 -9.29 -2.20
N SER A 74 -8.97 -10.30 -2.55
CA SER A 74 -9.33 -10.56 -3.94
C SER A 74 -10.45 -9.62 -4.40
N PHE A 75 -10.36 -9.19 -5.64
CA PHE A 75 -11.34 -8.34 -6.30
C PHE A 75 -11.88 -9.05 -7.54
N THR A 76 -13.20 -9.13 -7.63
CA THR A 76 -13.88 -9.78 -8.76
C THR A 76 -14.60 -8.74 -9.63
N LYS A 77 -14.65 -8.98 -10.91
CA LYS A 77 -15.36 -8.14 -11.86
C LYS A 77 -16.01 -9.00 -12.94
N LYS A 78 -17.27 -8.69 -13.26
CA LYS A 78 -17.94 -9.32 -14.38
C LYS A 78 -17.57 -8.61 -15.69
N PRO A 79 -17.52 -9.32 -16.83
CA PRO A 79 -17.36 -8.69 -18.13
C PRO A 79 -18.48 -7.67 -18.39
N LEU A 80 -18.18 -6.62 -19.14
CA LEU A 80 -19.15 -5.54 -19.45
C LEU A 80 -20.42 -6.05 -20.15
N GLU A 81 -20.31 -7.09 -20.93
CA GLU A 81 -21.40 -7.66 -21.76
C GLU A 81 -22.23 -8.72 -21.02
N THR A 82 -21.89 -9.01 -19.76
CA THR A 82 -22.59 -10.03 -18.97
C THR A 82 -23.82 -9.45 -18.29
N ARG A 83 -24.96 -10.13 -18.41
CA ARG A 83 -26.19 -9.76 -17.71
C ARG A 83 -26.05 -9.98 -16.20
N MET A 84 -26.88 -9.26 -15.42
CA MET A 84 -26.97 -9.43 -13.97
C MET A 84 -27.38 -10.86 -13.60
N GLY A 85 -26.87 -11.36 -12.47
CA GLY A 85 -27.18 -12.69 -11.95
C GLY A 85 -26.15 -13.74 -12.36
N LYS A 86 -26.49 -15.01 -12.13
CA LYS A 86 -25.66 -16.20 -12.42
C LYS A 86 -24.32 -16.25 -11.64
N GLY A 87 -24.33 -15.75 -10.39
CA GLY A 87 -23.20 -15.88 -9.48
C GLY A 87 -22.19 -14.75 -9.54
N LYS A 88 -21.17 -14.86 -8.69
CA LYS A 88 -20.11 -13.89 -8.57
C LYS A 88 -19.16 -13.94 -9.76
N GLY A 89 -18.71 -12.78 -10.23
CA GLY A 89 -17.77 -12.69 -11.36
C GLY A 89 -16.42 -13.37 -11.10
N PRO A 90 -15.60 -13.54 -12.15
CA PRO A 90 -14.26 -14.10 -12.00
C PRO A 90 -13.32 -13.14 -11.26
N LEU A 91 -12.27 -13.71 -10.68
CA LEU A 91 -11.21 -12.95 -10.01
C LEU A 91 -10.49 -12.07 -11.05
N GLU A 92 -10.39 -10.76 -10.77
CA GLU A 92 -9.68 -9.81 -11.63
C GLU A 92 -8.29 -9.48 -11.07
N SER A 93 -8.23 -9.09 -9.80
CA SER A 93 -6.99 -8.64 -9.18
C SER A 93 -7.00 -8.83 -7.66
N TRP A 94 -5.83 -8.60 -7.07
CA TRP A 94 -5.64 -8.56 -5.62
C TRP A 94 -5.37 -7.11 -5.19
N VAL A 95 -5.96 -6.69 -4.08
CA VAL A 95 -5.85 -5.34 -3.56
C VAL A 95 -5.49 -5.34 -2.08
N ALA A 96 -4.77 -4.30 -1.66
CA ALA A 96 -4.53 -4.00 -0.26
C ALA A 96 -5.61 -3.03 0.23
N VAL A 97 -6.24 -3.35 1.35
CA VAL A 97 -7.22 -2.48 1.99
C VAL A 97 -6.49 -1.45 2.83
N ILE A 98 -6.58 -0.19 2.42
CA ILE A 98 -5.93 0.93 3.09
C ILE A 98 -6.97 1.76 3.82
N ARG A 99 -6.67 2.08 5.08
CA ARG A 99 -7.45 2.99 5.91
C ARG A 99 -6.63 4.22 6.25
N PRO A 100 -7.25 5.36 6.59
CA PRO A 100 -6.52 6.53 7.07
C PRO A 100 -5.59 6.17 8.23
N ALA A 101 -4.41 6.76 8.28
CA ALA A 101 -3.31 6.50 9.20
C ALA A 101 -2.50 5.23 8.94
N ASN A 102 -2.77 4.48 7.89
CA ASN A 102 -1.99 3.30 7.52
C ASN A 102 -0.64 3.71 6.92
N VAL A 103 0.45 3.14 7.43
CA VAL A 103 1.79 3.35 6.86
C VAL A 103 1.98 2.41 5.67
N LEU A 104 2.28 2.98 4.52
CA LEU A 104 2.39 2.25 3.26
C LEU A 104 3.81 1.76 2.99
N PHE A 105 4.79 2.66 3.15
CA PHE A 105 6.20 2.40 2.92
C PHE A 105 7.02 3.00 4.04
N GLU A 106 8.17 2.37 4.32
CA GLU A 106 9.17 2.91 5.23
C GLU A 106 10.53 2.90 4.55
N VAL A 107 11.37 3.88 4.88
CA VAL A 107 12.74 3.98 4.38
C VAL A 107 13.69 4.27 5.53
N ASP A 108 14.93 3.82 5.37
CA ASP A 108 16.00 4.03 6.32
C ASP A 108 17.35 4.11 5.60
N GLY A 109 18.37 4.62 6.29
CA GLY A 109 19.71 4.70 5.72
C GLY A 109 19.91 5.82 4.72
N VAL A 110 19.00 6.80 4.67
CA VAL A 110 19.08 8.00 3.81
C VAL A 110 18.82 9.25 4.62
N THR A 111 19.20 10.40 4.09
CA THR A 111 18.92 11.68 4.72
C THR A 111 17.41 11.99 4.67
N GLU A 112 16.95 12.86 5.55
CA GLU A 112 15.54 13.26 5.56
C GLU A 112 15.12 13.89 4.23
N ILE A 113 15.99 14.68 3.62
CA ILE A 113 15.72 15.32 2.32
C ILE A 113 15.51 14.28 1.23
N GLU A 114 16.39 13.29 1.16
CA GLU A 114 16.28 12.18 0.19
C GLU A 114 15.04 11.34 0.47
N ALA A 115 14.75 11.05 1.73
CA ALA A 115 13.56 10.30 2.11
C ALA A 115 12.27 11.04 1.71
N ARG A 116 12.19 12.35 1.97
CA ARG A 116 11.04 13.17 1.57
C ARG A 116 10.83 13.16 0.07
N GLU A 117 11.88 13.30 -0.71
CA GLU A 117 11.78 13.31 -2.17
C GLU A 117 11.39 11.93 -2.71
N SER A 118 11.99 10.86 -2.20
CA SER A 118 11.65 9.50 -2.59
C SER A 118 10.18 9.17 -2.32
N LEU A 119 9.71 9.49 -1.13
CA LEU A 119 8.33 9.23 -0.73
C LEU A 119 7.34 10.15 -1.45
N ARG A 120 7.73 11.39 -1.77
CA ARG A 120 6.93 12.28 -2.61
C ARG A 120 6.71 11.69 -4.00
N LEU A 121 7.77 11.17 -4.62
CA LEU A 121 7.68 10.51 -5.93
C LEU A 121 6.80 9.26 -5.87
N ALA A 122 6.90 8.48 -4.81
CA ALA A 122 6.02 7.34 -4.59
C ALA A 122 4.55 7.76 -4.48
N ALA A 123 4.29 8.85 -3.75
CA ALA A 123 2.94 9.37 -3.57
C ALA A 123 2.27 9.76 -4.91
N THR A 124 3.05 10.20 -5.89
CA THR A 124 2.50 10.52 -7.23
C THR A 124 1.96 9.29 -7.97
N LYS A 125 2.39 8.09 -7.58
CA LYS A 125 1.92 6.81 -8.16
C LYS A 125 0.69 6.25 -7.47
N LEU A 126 0.26 6.87 -6.39
CA LEU A 126 -0.86 6.41 -5.57
C LEU A 126 -2.10 7.30 -5.80
N PRO A 127 -3.32 6.72 -5.74
CA PRO A 127 -4.56 7.47 -5.99
C PRO A 127 -5.08 8.23 -4.77
N ILE A 128 -4.33 8.27 -3.67
CA ILE A 128 -4.76 8.84 -2.39
C ILE A 128 -3.78 9.90 -1.90
N ARG A 129 -4.27 10.78 -1.07
CA ARG A 129 -3.44 11.73 -0.36
C ARG A 129 -2.64 11.00 0.72
N THR A 130 -1.39 11.38 0.86
CA THR A 130 -0.44 10.79 1.78
C THR A 130 0.30 11.87 2.56
N LYS A 131 0.94 11.45 3.66
CA LYS A 131 1.73 12.32 4.52
C LYS A 131 3.08 11.68 4.80
N PHE A 132 4.12 12.47 4.72
CA PHE A 132 5.44 12.08 5.21
C PHE A 132 5.43 12.07 6.74
N ILE A 133 5.93 10.99 7.31
CA ILE A 133 6.08 10.86 8.76
C ILE A 133 7.50 10.41 9.10
N SER A 134 7.97 10.78 10.27
CA SER A 134 9.23 10.33 10.84
C SER A 134 8.99 9.55 12.12
N ARG A 135 9.90 8.67 12.44
CA ARG A 135 9.86 7.94 13.70
C ARG A 135 10.07 8.90 14.86
N HIS A 136 9.16 8.92 15.82
CA HIS A 136 9.38 9.66 17.05
C HIS A 136 10.49 8.98 17.85
N ARG A 137 11.66 9.55 17.85
CA ARG A 137 12.65 9.29 18.89
C ARG A 137 12.11 9.96 20.14
N GLY A 138 11.60 9.16 21.05
CA GLY A 138 11.28 9.68 22.37
C GLY A 138 12.49 10.45 22.87
N SER A 139 12.30 11.71 23.24
CA SER A 139 13.32 12.48 23.95
C SER A 139 13.71 11.68 25.20
N ARG A 140 14.96 11.21 25.24
CA ARG A 140 15.56 10.72 26.46
C ARG A 140 15.88 11.91 27.36
#